data_a09f1875b67c562b2891e4466cf37d45
#
_entry.id   a09f1875b67c562b2891e4466cf37d45
#
_cell.length_a   1.000
_cell.length_b   1.000
_cell.length_c   1.000
_cell.angle_alpha   90.00
_cell.angle_beta   90.00
_cell.angle_gamma   90.00
#
_symmetry.space_group_name_H-M   'P 1'
#
loop_
_entity.id
_entity.type
_entity.pdbx_description
1 polymer ?
#
loop_
_entity_poly.entity_id
_entity_poly.type
_entity_poly.pdbx_seq_one_letter_code
_entity_poly.pdbx_strand_id
1 'polypeptide(L)'
;MHILFIGYGKTSTRVAKQLFQQGQQITTISQSAKTDAYATHLIQDVHQLDLEHLEPVDWVYVLLSPSQSTIQGYQQTYVDSVQPIVNALKNHPVKRIIVVSSTRVYGENAGERIDDETALQPVDEQGKLLWKMEQLYQQAFPQQCIVIRPTGIYGTSVARMIKLAESTKTYANMHWSNRIHIDDLARFLAHLLHVEHPEPSYIVTNNQPVPLHEVIQWFQRQLNLSELVVESQKKTGKRIYATRMPETGFQLEHEDCFGDYAELLKVE
;
A
#
# COMPACT_ATOMS: atom_id res chain seq x y z
N MET A 1 22.29 9.29 1.05
CA MET A 1 21.77 8.60 2.27
C MET A 1 21.66 7.11 1.95
N HIS A 2 21.75 6.28 2.98
CA HIS A 2 21.56 4.85 2.83
C HIS A 2 20.10 4.47 3.18
N ILE A 3 19.41 3.87 2.24
CA ILE A 3 17.99 3.52 2.35
C ILE A 3 17.84 2.01 2.31
N LEU A 4 17.15 1.45 3.32
CA LEU A 4 16.87 0.04 3.45
C LEU A 4 15.40 -0.26 3.15
N PHE A 5 15.17 -1.24 2.27
CA PHE A 5 13.84 -1.79 2.02
C PHE A 5 13.71 -3.16 2.68
N ILE A 6 12.79 -3.30 3.61
CA ILE A 6 12.39 -4.58 4.22
C ILE A 6 11.09 -5.02 3.54
N GLY A 7 11.20 -6.04 2.70
CA GLY A 7 10.18 -6.43 1.73
C GLY A 7 10.40 -5.75 0.38
N TYR A 8 10.73 -6.56 -0.64
CA TYR A 8 11.05 -6.06 -1.97
C TYR A 8 10.13 -6.66 -3.04
N GLY A 9 8.93 -6.12 -3.10
CA GLY A 9 7.88 -6.44 -4.07
C GLY A 9 7.71 -5.37 -5.16
N LYS A 10 6.61 -5.44 -5.90
CA LYS A 10 6.31 -4.55 -7.05
C LYS A 10 6.36 -3.05 -6.71
N THR A 11 5.86 -2.65 -5.55
CA THR A 11 5.89 -1.25 -5.11
C THR A 11 7.30 -0.85 -4.68
N SER A 12 7.96 -1.66 -3.82
CA SER A 12 9.32 -1.37 -3.35
C SER A 12 10.32 -1.22 -4.48
N THR A 13 10.23 -2.05 -5.53
CA THR A 13 11.09 -1.95 -6.73
C THR A 13 10.95 -0.58 -7.39
N ARG A 14 9.73 -0.05 -7.51
CA ARG A 14 9.47 1.27 -8.11
C ARG A 14 10.03 2.41 -7.24
N VAL A 15 9.80 2.35 -5.94
CA VAL A 15 10.32 3.34 -4.98
C VAL A 15 11.85 3.33 -4.99
N ALA A 16 12.46 2.15 -4.86
CA ALA A 16 13.91 1.97 -4.83
C ALA A 16 14.59 2.50 -6.10
N LYS A 17 14.01 2.21 -7.28
CA LYS A 17 14.51 2.74 -8.55
C LYS A 17 14.49 4.26 -8.60
N GLN A 18 13.41 4.91 -8.17
CA GLN A 18 13.30 6.36 -8.13
C GLN A 18 14.32 6.97 -7.17
N LEU A 19 14.47 6.42 -5.97
CA LEU A 19 15.41 6.90 -4.97
C LEU A 19 16.87 6.69 -5.41
N PHE A 20 17.19 5.58 -6.08
CA PHE A 20 18.50 5.37 -6.70
C PHE A 20 18.80 6.45 -7.76
N GLN A 21 17.83 6.78 -8.61
CA GLN A 21 17.97 7.84 -9.62
C GLN A 21 18.19 9.23 -9.00
N GLN A 22 17.75 9.42 -7.74
CA GLN A 22 18.02 10.60 -6.93
C GLN A 22 19.36 10.55 -6.18
N GLY A 23 20.23 9.56 -6.49
CA GLY A 23 21.56 9.43 -5.91
C GLY A 23 21.60 8.77 -4.52
N GLN A 24 20.54 8.04 -4.11
CA GLN A 24 20.55 7.33 -2.84
C GLN A 24 21.19 5.94 -2.99
N GLN A 25 21.87 5.49 -1.92
CA GLN A 25 22.34 4.12 -1.80
C GLN A 25 21.17 3.22 -1.36
N ILE A 26 20.95 2.13 -2.07
CA ILE A 26 19.79 1.25 -1.85
C ILE A 26 20.26 -0.13 -1.40
N THR A 27 19.72 -0.60 -0.27
CA THR A 27 19.79 -2.01 0.14
C THR A 27 18.38 -2.57 0.29
N THR A 28 18.18 -3.81 -0.11
CA THR A 28 16.86 -4.47 -0.06
C THR A 28 16.96 -5.83 0.63
N ILE A 29 15.92 -6.17 1.37
CA ILE A 29 15.76 -7.48 2.01
C ILE A 29 14.52 -8.16 1.46
N SER A 30 14.69 -9.41 1.04
CA SER A 30 13.60 -10.27 0.58
C SER A 30 13.95 -11.74 0.77
N GLN A 31 12.94 -12.62 0.78
CA GLN A 31 13.12 -14.08 0.87
C GLN A 31 13.61 -14.71 -0.44
N SER A 32 13.62 -13.99 -1.54
CA SER A 32 14.05 -14.49 -2.84
C SER A 32 15.10 -13.57 -3.46
N ALA A 33 16.00 -14.15 -4.26
CA ALA A 33 17.01 -13.40 -4.99
C ALA A 33 16.38 -12.33 -5.89
N LYS A 34 17.05 -11.20 -6.03
CA LYS A 34 16.71 -10.08 -6.92
C LYS A 34 17.93 -9.75 -7.78
N THR A 35 17.67 -9.12 -8.91
CA THR A 35 18.71 -8.90 -9.95
C THR A 35 18.84 -7.43 -10.38
N ASP A 36 18.12 -6.52 -9.74
CA ASP A 36 18.19 -5.09 -10.06
C ASP A 36 19.57 -4.53 -9.72
N ALA A 37 20.33 -4.11 -10.72
CA ALA A 37 21.74 -3.70 -10.59
C ALA A 37 21.95 -2.40 -9.79
N TYR A 38 20.87 -1.67 -9.49
CA TYR A 38 20.94 -0.41 -8.75
C TYR A 38 20.84 -0.56 -7.22
N ALA A 39 20.69 -1.78 -6.71
CA ALA A 39 20.56 -2.04 -5.28
C ALA A 39 21.41 -3.24 -4.83
N THR A 40 21.84 -3.20 -3.57
CA THR A 40 22.40 -4.37 -2.90
C THR A 40 21.26 -5.23 -2.35
N HIS A 41 21.20 -6.49 -2.74
CA HIS A 41 20.12 -7.41 -2.33
C HIS A 41 20.59 -8.41 -1.30
N LEU A 42 19.94 -8.44 -0.14
CA LEU A 42 20.16 -9.41 0.92
C LEU A 42 18.99 -10.40 0.97
N ILE A 43 19.28 -11.69 0.95
CA ILE A 43 18.27 -12.74 1.11
C ILE A 43 18.21 -13.10 2.58
N GLN A 44 17.17 -12.63 3.26
CA GLN A 44 16.95 -12.89 4.68
C GLN A 44 15.47 -13.07 5.00
N ASP A 45 15.19 -13.83 6.04
CA ASP A 45 13.88 -13.89 6.69
C ASP A 45 13.75 -12.70 7.65
N VAL A 46 12.65 -11.96 7.54
CA VAL A 46 12.37 -10.81 8.40
C VAL A 46 12.30 -11.15 9.89
N HIS A 47 12.02 -12.42 10.24
CA HIS A 47 11.97 -12.89 11.63
C HIS A 47 13.36 -13.23 12.20
N GLN A 48 14.38 -13.29 11.35
CA GLN A 48 15.78 -13.59 11.73
C GLN A 48 16.74 -12.58 11.08
N LEU A 49 16.33 -11.31 11.10
CA LEU A 49 17.03 -10.24 10.42
C LEU A 49 18.36 -9.93 11.12
N ASP A 50 19.45 -9.96 10.35
CA ASP A 50 20.79 -9.57 10.76
C ASP A 50 21.29 -8.41 9.88
N LEU A 51 21.52 -7.26 10.50
CA LEU A 51 22.03 -6.05 9.87
C LEU A 51 23.36 -5.59 10.46
N GLU A 52 24.02 -6.40 11.30
CA GLU A 52 25.23 -6.02 12.04
C GLU A 52 26.37 -5.55 11.12
N HIS A 53 26.48 -6.15 9.94
CA HIS A 53 27.52 -5.85 8.95
C HIS A 53 27.08 -4.88 7.86
N LEU A 54 25.86 -4.32 7.97
CA LEU A 54 25.38 -3.34 7.01
C LEU A 54 25.89 -1.94 7.38
N GLU A 55 26.29 -1.18 6.36
CA GLU A 55 26.58 0.24 6.51
C GLU A 55 25.42 0.98 7.20
N PRO A 56 25.70 2.06 7.95
CA PRO A 56 24.67 2.79 8.66
C PRO A 56 23.48 3.16 7.79
N VAL A 57 22.27 2.83 8.24
CA VAL A 57 21.00 3.06 7.53
C VAL A 57 20.35 4.34 8.03
N ASP A 58 20.02 5.25 7.11
CA ASP A 58 19.34 6.52 7.42
C ASP A 58 17.82 6.40 7.37
N TRP A 59 17.29 5.70 6.35
CA TRP A 59 15.86 5.54 6.09
C TRP A 59 15.47 4.09 5.87
N VAL A 60 14.30 3.72 6.39
CA VAL A 60 13.79 2.36 6.27
C VAL A 60 12.40 2.39 5.67
N TYR A 61 12.15 1.55 4.67
CA TYR A 61 10.84 1.28 4.12
C TYR A 61 10.45 -0.16 4.46
N VAL A 62 9.33 -0.34 5.17
CA VAL A 62 8.76 -1.64 5.50
C VAL A 62 7.52 -1.87 4.65
N LEU A 63 7.65 -2.70 3.61
CA LEU A 63 6.58 -3.04 2.67
C LEU A 63 6.41 -4.56 2.61
N LEU A 64 5.82 -5.12 3.62
CA LEU A 64 5.56 -6.57 3.72
C LEU A 64 4.18 -6.91 3.12
N SER A 65 4.04 -8.15 2.69
CA SER A 65 2.76 -8.70 2.23
C SER A 65 2.68 -10.16 2.64
N PRO A 66 1.58 -10.61 3.25
CA PRO A 66 1.44 -12.00 3.66
C PRO A 66 1.32 -12.91 2.43
N SER A 67 1.93 -14.07 2.49
CA SER A 67 1.82 -15.10 1.46
C SER A 67 0.39 -15.65 1.33
N GLN A 68 -0.35 -15.61 2.43
CA GLN A 68 -1.75 -16.02 2.51
C GLN A 68 -2.56 -14.97 3.28
N SER A 69 -3.76 -14.66 2.77
CA SER A 69 -4.68 -13.68 3.37
C SER A 69 -5.48 -14.26 4.55
N THR A 70 -4.80 -15.02 5.42
CA THR A 70 -5.35 -15.62 6.66
C THR A 70 -5.00 -14.75 7.86
N ILE A 71 -5.72 -14.92 8.98
CA ILE A 71 -5.41 -14.23 10.25
C ILE A 71 -3.99 -14.57 10.68
N GLN A 72 -3.60 -15.85 10.61
CA GLN A 72 -2.24 -16.29 10.94
C GLN A 72 -1.18 -15.67 10.03
N GLY A 73 -1.44 -15.61 8.72
CA GLY A 73 -0.53 -14.94 7.76
C GLY A 73 -0.35 -13.46 8.08
N TYR A 74 -1.42 -12.77 8.46
CA TYR A 74 -1.36 -11.37 8.91
C TYR A 74 -0.60 -11.22 10.22
N GLN A 75 -0.86 -12.08 11.20
CA GLN A 75 -0.14 -12.07 12.48
C GLN A 75 1.37 -12.23 12.25
N GLN A 76 1.78 -13.26 11.53
CA GLN A 76 3.20 -13.55 11.24
C GLN A 76 3.85 -12.41 10.46
N THR A 77 3.19 -11.92 9.39
CA THR A 77 3.80 -10.92 8.50
C THR A 77 3.86 -9.55 9.13
N TYR A 78 2.80 -9.11 9.80
CA TYR A 78 2.68 -7.73 10.24
C TYR A 78 3.02 -7.52 11.71
N VAL A 79 2.68 -8.44 12.60
CA VAL A 79 2.89 -8.26 14.04
C VAL A 79 4.19 -8.91 14.51
N ASP A 80 4.39 -10.19 14.17
CA ASP A 80 5.53 -10.95 14.69
C ASP A 80 6.86 -10.50 14.06
N SER A 81 6.84 -9.85 12.90
CA SER A 81 8.02 -9.26 12.25
C SER A 81 8.52 -7.97 12.90
N VAL A 82 7.67 -7.25 13.67
CA VAL A 82 8.02 -5.93 14.20
C VAL A 82 9.22 -5.98 15.12
N GLN A 83 9.20 -6.85 16.13
CA GLN A 83 10.29 -6.92 17.11
C GLN A 83 11.64 -7.33 16.51
N PRO A 84 11.73 -8.33 15.62
CA PRO A 84 12.95 -8.62 14.86
C PRO A 84 13.48 -7.41 14.08
N ILE A 85 12.61 -6.68 13.36
CA ILE A 85 13.00 -5.48 12.61
C ILE A 85 13.53 -4.40 13.56
N VAL A 86 12.81 -4.09 14.63
CA VAL A 86 13.22 -3.09 15.64
C VAL A 86 14.58 -3.45 16.24
N ASN A 87 14.79 -4.71 16.60
CA ASN A 87 16.05 -5.18 17.17
C ASN A 87 17.21 -5.05 16.16
N ALA A 88 17.00 -5.43 14.91
CA ALA A 88 18.03 -5.33 13.86
C ALA A 88 18.41 -3.87 13.56
N LEU A 89 17.46 -2.92 13.67
CA LEU A 89 17.70 -1.50 13.43
C LEU A 89 18.32 -0.76 14.63
N LYS A 90 18.45 -1.38 15.79
CA LYS A 90 18.85 -0.74 17.05
C LYS A 90 20.16 0.06 16.96
N ASN A 91 21.13 -0.42 16.18
CA ASN A 91 22.44 0.19 16.06
C ASN A 91 22.58 1.09 14.82
N HIS A 92 21.50 1.32 14.05
CA HIS A 92 21.51 2.19 12.89
C HIS A 92 20.92 3.59 13.23
N PRO A 93 21.45 4.67 12.65
CA PRO A 93 21.00 6.05 12.91
C PRO A 93 19.71 6.38 12.14
N VAL A 94 18.68 5.55 12.29
CA VAL A 94 17.42 5.67 11.53
C VAL A 94 16.73 7.01 11.81
N LYS A 95 16.64 7.85 10.78
CA LYS A 95 15.97 9.16 10.81
C LYS A 95 14.48 9.05 10.52
N ARG A 96 14.09 8.12 9.66
CA ARG A 96 12.68 7.85 9.30
C ARG A 96 12.49 6.35 9.02
N ILE A 97 11.35 5.84 9.46
CA ILE A 97 10.85 4.52 9.11
C ILE A 97 9.45 4.65 8.52
N ILE A 98 9.28 4.26 7.27
CA ILE A 98 8.01 4.31 6.55
C ILE A 98 7.41 2.91 6.55
N VAL A 99 6.25 2.76 7.17
CA VAL A 99 5.56 1.47 7.33
C VAL A 99 4.29 1.47 6.50
N VAL A 100 4.20 0.56 5.54
CA VAL A 100 3.01 0.44 4.70
C VAL A 100 2.00 -0.50 5.37
N SER A 101 0.87 0.09 5.75
CA SER A 101 -0.32 -0.54 6.33
C SER A 101 -1.44 -0.65 5.28
N SER A 102 -2.67 -0.43 5.66
CA SER A 102 -3.84 -0.46 4.77
C SER A 102 -4.99 0.36 5.34
N THR A 103 -5.86 0.88 4.47
CA THR A 103 -7.15 1.47 4.87
C THR A 103 -8.14 0.47 5.49
N ARG A 104 -7.77 -0.80 5.64
CA ARG A 104 -8.55 -1.81 6.38
C ARG A 104 -8.66 -1.51 7.89
N VAL A 105 -7.81 -0.64 8.42
CA VAL A 105 -7.88 -0.17 9.81
C VAL A 105 -9.10 0.71 10.12
N TYR A 106 -9.78 1.21 9.10
CA TYR A 106 -11.06 1.92 9.22
C TYR A 106 -12.23 0.93 9.12
N GLY A 107 -13.16 0.98 10.07
CA GLY A 107 -14.23 -0.01 10.20
C GLY A 107 -15.55 0.32 9.50
N GLU A 108 -15.72 1.53 9.01
CA GLU A 108 -16.94 2.01 8.38
C GLU A 108 -17.33 1.16 7.16
N ASN A 109 -18.61 0.88 6.98
CA ASN A 109 -19.10 -0.01 5.91
C ASN A 109 -20.55 0.29 5.45
N ALA A 110 -20.99 1.56 5.55
CA ALA A 110 -22.31 1.98 5.06
C ALA A 110 -22.23 3.16 4.06
N GLY A 111 -21.06 3.34 3.44
CA GLY A 111 -20.79 4.38 2.46
C GLY A 111 -20.36 5.72 3.07
N GLU A 112 -19.85 5.70 4.30
CA GLU A 112 -19.37 6.88 5.00
C GLU A 112 -18.16 7.49 4.28
N ARG A 113 -17.94 8.79 4.53
CA ARG A 113 -16.72 9.48 4.17
C ARG A 113 -15.64 9.21 5.21
N ILE A 114 -14.46 8.81 4.77
CA ILE A 114 -13.26 8.59 5.57
C ILE A 114 -12.16 9.51 5.05
N ASP A 115 -11.40 10.10 5.95
CA ASP A 115 -10.20 10.88 5.65
C ASP A 115 -9.12 10.67 6.72
N ASP A 116 -8.02 11.42 6.62
CA ASP A 116 -6.88 11.27 7.52
C ASP A 116 -7.19 11.62 8.99
N GLU A 117 -8.27 12.36 9.26
CA GLU A 117 -8.72 12.73 10.62
C GLU A 117 -9.68 11.70 11.22
N THR A 118 -10.14 10.73 10.42
CA THR A 118 -11.08 9.71 10.88
C THR A 118 -10.41 8.75 11.88
N ALA A 119 -11.06 8.52 13.02
CA ALA A 119 -10.57 7.61 14.05
C ALA A 119 -10.48 6.16 13.55
N LEU A 120 -9.41 5.45 13.93
CA LEU A 120 -9.23 4.05 13.57
C LEU A 120 -10.13 3.15 14.43
N GLN A 121 -10.95 2.34 13.79
CA GLN A 121 -11.87 1.40 14.44
C GLN A 121 -11.96 0.10 13.62
N PRO A 122 -10.88 -0.71 13.53
CA PRO A 122 -10.91 -1.93 12.75
C PRO A 122 -11.94 -2.93 13.31
N VAL A 123 -12.82 -3.43 12.44
CA VAL A 123 -13.90 -4.36 12.83
C VAL A 123 -13.52 -5.82 12.61
N ASP A 124 -12.61 -6.11 11.68
CA ASP A 124 -12.15 -7.48 11.42
C ASP A 124 -10.76 -7.75 11.99
N GLU A 125 -10.44 -9.03 12.19
CA GLU A 125 -9.19 -9.44 12.84
C GLU A 125 -7.93 -9.00 12.07
N GLN A 126 -7.95 -9.02 10.74
CA GLN A 126 -6.81 -8.57 9.95
C GLN A 126 -6.61 -7.06 10.08
N GLY A 127 -7.69 -6.26 10.13
CA GLY A 127 -7.63 -4.83 10.41
C GLY A 127 -7.05 -4.53 11.79
N LYS A 128 -7.45 -5.30 12.82
CA LYS A 128 -6.89 -5.19 14.18
C LYS A 128 -5.40 -5.51 14.21
N LEU A 129 -4.95 -6.52 13.47
CA LEU A 129 -3.53 -6.88 13.37
C LEU A 129 -2.71 -5.79 12.68
N LEU A 130 -3.24 -5.18 11.62
CA LEU A 130 -2.60 -4.03 10.96
C LEU A 130 -2.49 -2.85 11.93
N TRP A 131 -3.56 -2.50 12.63
CA TRP A 131 -3.52 -1.43 13.64
C TRP A 131 -2.53 -1.72 14.76
N LYS A 132 -2.47 -2.96 15.24
CA LYS A 132 -1.47 -3.39 16.23
C LYS A 132 -0.03 -3.20 15.71
N MET A 133 0.24 -3.57 14.46
CA MET A 133 1.52 -3.31 13.81
C MET A 133 1.86 -1.82 13.80
N GLU A 134 0.92 -0.97 13.39
CA GLU A 134 1.10 0.49 13.38
C GLU A 134 1.51 1.00 14.77
N GLN A 135 0.77 0.59 15.81
CA GLN A 135 1.05 0.98 17.19
C GLN A 135 2.45 0.53 17.66
N LEU A 136 2.86 -0.69 17.33
CA LEU A 136 4.18 -1.22 17.71
C LEU A 136 5.31 -0.43 17.06
N TYR A 137 5.20 -0.08 15.77
CA TYR A 137 6.20 0.76 15.10
C TYR A 137 6.23 2.19 15.64
N GLN A 138 5.06 2.79 15.89
CA GLN A 138 4.96 4.12 16.48
C GLN A 138 5.52 4.18 17.91
N GLN A 139 5.38 3.10 18.68
CA GLN A 139 5.99 2.99 20.02
C GLN A 139 7.52 2.82 19.94
N ALA A 140 8.01 2.04 18.99
CA ALA A 140 9.44 1.80 18.82
C ALA A 140 10.18 3.03 18.22
N PHE A 141 9.51 3.79 17.36
CA PHE A 141 10.04 4.95 16.64
C PHE A 141 9.09 6.16 16.73
N PRO A 142 8.89 6.75 17.92
CA PRO A 142 7.79 7.69 18.18
C PRO A 142 7.85 8.99 17.37
N GLN A 143 9.03 9.39 16.90
CA GLN A 143 9.23 10.61 16.09
C GLN A 143 9.63 10.31 14.64
N GLN A 144 10.02 9.08 14.36
CA GLN A 144 10.57 8.67 13.06
C GLN A 144 9.55 7.90 12.22
N CYS A 145 8.54 7.28 12.84
CA CYS A 145 7.59 6.42 12.16
C CYS A 145 6.56 7.22 11.36
N ILE A 146 6.42 6.87 10.08
CA ILE A 146 5.37 7.37 9.19
C ILE A 146 4.57 6.16 8.70
N VAL A 147 3.28 6.13 8.99
CA VAL A 147 2.37 5.06 8.56
C VAL A 147 1.69 5.45 7.26
N ILE A 148 1.77 4.59 6.26
CA ILE A 148 1.10 4.77 4.97
C ILE A 148 -0.07 3.79 4.86
N ARG A 149 -1.26 4.30 4.59
CA ARG A 149 -2.50 3.53 4.45
C ARG A 149 -3.01 3.63 3.02
N PRO A 150 -2.47 2.83 2.07
CA PRO A 150 -2.96 2.84 0.70
C PRO A 150 -4.34 2.21 0.61
N THR A 151 -5.12 2.67 -0.35
CA THR A 151 -6.34 2.02 -0.82
C THR A 151 -5.99 0.86 -1.77
N GLY A 152 -6.97 0.30 -2.48
CA GLY A 152 -6.74 -0.81 -3.40
C GLY A 152 -5.72 -0.45 -4.49
N ILE A 153 -4.54 -1.09 -4.43
CA ILE A 153 -3.45 -0.83 -5.39
C ILE A 153 -3.78 -1.51 -6.72
N TYR A 154 -3.70 -0.75 -7.83
CA TYR A 154 -3.89 -1.23 -9.19
C TYR A 154 -2.75 -0.75 -10.11
N GLY A 155 -2.82 -1.06 -11.42
CA GLY A 155 -1.88 -0.56 -12.42
C GLY A 155 -0.82 -1.57 -12.89
N THR A 156 -0.91 -2.85 -12.46
CA THR A 156 0.04 -3.89 -12.94
C THR A 156 -0.57 -4.92 -13.88
N SER A 157 -1.87 -5.13 -13.82
CA SER A 157 -2.64 -6.07 -14.65
C SER A 157 -4.12 -5.85 -14.41
N VAL A 158 -4.94 -6.12 -15.41
CA VAL A 158 -6.41 -6.11 -15.34
C VAL A 158 -7.03 -7.50 -15.33
N ALA A 159 -6.24 -8.57 -15.38
CA ALA A 159 -6.71 -9.97 -15.45
C ALA A 159 -7.77 -10.30 -14.36
N ARG A 160 -7.60 -9.80 -13.14
CA ARG A 160 -8.59 -9.97 -12.06
C ARG A 160 -9.92 -9.28 -12.40
N MET A 161 -9.87 -8.09 -12.97
CA MET A 161 -11.07 -7.32 -13.32
C MET A 161 -11.79 -7.94 -14.52
N ILE A 162 -11.04 -8.43 -15.50
CA ILE A 162 -11.58 -9.20 -16.64
C ILE A 162 -12.34 -10.42 -16.10
N LYS A 163 -11.72 -11.23 -15.26
CA LYS A 163 -12.36 -12.41 -14.64
C LYS A 163 -13.62 -12.04 -13.85
N LEU A 164 -13.63 -10.93 -13.14
CA LEU A 164 -14.81 -10.44 -12.44
C LEU A 164 -15.91 -10.02 -13.42
N ALA A 165 -15.57 -9.33 -14.50
CA ALA A 165 -16.53 -8.92 -15.53
C ALA A 165 -17.18 -10.13 -16.22
N GLU A 166 -16.42 -11.17 -16.52
CA GLU A 166 -16.91 -12.42 -17.14
C GLU A 166 -17.84 -13.21 -16.21
N SER A 167 -17.52 -13.28 -14.93
CA SER A 167 -18.20 -14.15 -13.97
C SER A 167 -19.37 -13.51 -13.24
N THR A 168 -19.45 -12.16 -13.16
CA THR A 168 -20.44 -11.46 -12.35
C THR A 168 -21.67 -11.09 -13.17
N LYS A 169 -22.83 -11.63 -12.82
CA LYS A 169 -24.13 -11.34 -13.47
C LYS A 169 -25.01 -10.43 -12.62
N THR A 170 -24.89 -10.52 -11.31
CA THR A 170 -25.60 -9.68 -10.35
C THR A 170 -24.65 -9.17 -9.27
N TYR A 171 -24.97 -8.03 -8.66
CA TYR A 171 -24.21 -7.46 -7.57
C TYR A 171 -25.15 -7.02 -6.45
N ALA A 172 -24.99 -7.58 -5.26
CA ALA A 172 -25.98 -7.48 -4.20
C ALA A 172 -26.25 -6.04 -3.70
N ASN A 173 -25.21 -5.18 -3.67
CA ASN A 173 -25.29 -3.84 -3.07
C ASN A 173 -24.39 -2.84 -3.81
N MET A 174 -24.62 -1.53 -3.59
CA MET A 174 -23.67 -0.48 -4.02
C MET A 174 -22.47 -0.47 -3.08
N HIS A 175 -21.40 -1.18 -3.44
CA HIS A 175 -20.18 -1.24 -2.63
C HIS A 175 -19.14 -0.22 -3.11
N TRP A 176 -18.86 0.79 -2.29
CA TRP A 176 -17.81 1.77 -2.57
C TRP A 176 -16.43 1.13 -2.52
N SER A 177 -15.63 1.39 -3.53
CA SER A 177 -14.24 0.96 -3.62
C SER A 177 -13.33 2.14 -3.96
N ASN A 178 -12.10 2.08 -3.44
CA ASN A 178 -11.13 3.15 -3.52
C ASN A 178 -9.84 2.60 -4.09
N ARG A 179 -9.08 3.42 -4.83
CA ARG A 179 -7.92 2.98 -5.60
C ARG A 179 -6.77 3.94 -5.52
N ILE A 180 -5.59 3.41 -5.69
CA ILE A 180 -4.36 4.16 -5.97
C ILE A 180 -3.56 3.41 -7.03
N HIS A 181 -3.09 4.13 -8.04
CA HIS A 181 -2.17 3.54 -9.02
C HIS A 181 -0.84 3.21 -8.34
N ILE A 182 -0.24 2.07 -8.70
CA ILE A 182 1.01 1.60 -8.07
C ILE A 182 2.16 2.59 -8.27
N ASP A 183 2.19 3.29 -9.41
CA ASP A 183 3.24 4.26 -9.70
C ASP A 183 3.04 5.54 -8.88
N ASP A 184 1.81 6.03 -8.68
CA ASP A 184 1.53 7.14 -7.78
C ASP A 184 1.82 6.81 -6.32
N LEU A 185 1.49 5.59 -5.86
CA LEU A 185 1.90 5.13 -4.54
C LEU A 185 3.43 5.14 -4.40
N ALA A 186 4.14 4.63 -5.39
CA ALA A 186 5.60 4.61 -5.37
C ALA A 186 6.20 6.03 -5.41
N ARG A 187 5.64 6.92 -6.22
CA ARG A 187 6.05 8.33 -6.30
C ARG A 187 5.82 9.05 -4.97
N PHE A 188 4.68 8.82 -4.33
CA PHE A 188 4.39 9.42 -3.01
C PHE A 188 5.35 8.90 -1.94
N LEU A 189 5.62 7.60 -1.90
CA LEU A 189 6.60 7.01 -0.98
C LEU A 189 8.01 7.59 -1.18
N ALA A 190 8.43 7.80 -2.42
CA ALA A 190 9.71 8.46 -2.73
C ALA A 190 9.69 9.97 -2.41
N HIS A 191 8.54 10.65 -2.62
CA HIS A 191 8.35 12.08 -2.33
C HIS A 191 8.54 12.41 -0.85
N LEU A 192 8.15 11.50 0.06
CA LEU A 192 8.31 11.69 1.50
C LEU A 192 9.76 11.96 1.92
N LEU A 193 10.75 11.56 1.13
CA LEU A 193 12.15 11.89 1.38
C LEU A 193 12.42 13.41 1.44
N HIS A 194 11.58 14.19 0.74
CA HIS A 194 11.71 15.64 0.60
C HIS A 194 10.74 16.43 1.48
N VAL A 195 9.90 15.76 2.26
CA VAL A 195 8.96 16.40 3.19
C VAL A 195 9.67 16.64 4.51
N GLU A 196 9.92 17.91 4.85
CA GLU A 196 10.67 18.28 6.06
C GLU A 196 9.93 17.90 7.34
N HIS A 197 8.62 18.18 7.39
CA HIS A 197 7.75 17.93 8.54
C HIS A 197 6.60 17.00 8.13
N PRO A 198 6.86 15.69 7.94
CA PRO A 198 5.82 14.77 7.57
C PRO A 198 4.86 14.50 8.72
N GLU A 199 3.59 14.30 8.37
CA GLU A 199 2.59 13.83 9.31
C GLU A 199 2.86 12.38 9.74
N PRO A 200 2.40 11.95 10.93
CA PRO A 200 2.64 10.59 11.43
C PRO A 200 1.92 9.51 10.62
N SER A 201 0.95 9.89 9.80
CA SER A 201 0.29 8.96 8.89
C SER A 201 -0.34 9.66 7.69
N TYR A 202 -0.46 8.90 6.59
CA TYR A 202 -1.11 9.34 5.35
C TYR A 202 -2.02 8.25 4.80
N ILE A 203 -3.24 8.62 4.45
CA ILE A 203 -4.04 7.88 3.48
C ILE A 203 -3.47 8.17 2.10
N VAL A 204 -3.33 7.13 1.27
CA VAL A 204 -2.87 7.27 -0.13
C VAL A 204 -3.91 6.69 -1.06
N THR A 205 -4.60 7.56 -1.78
CA THR A 205 -5.72 7.23 -2.68
C THR A 205 -5.84 8.28 -3.79
N ASN A 206 -6.47 7.95 -4.90
CA ASN A 206 -6.70 8.89 -6.01
C ASN A 206 -7.84 9.90 -5.73
N ASN A 207 -8.42 9.91 -4.55
CA ASN A 207 -9.54 10.78 -4.13
C ASN A 207 -10.81 10.64 -4.99
N GLN A 208 -10.94 9.56 -5.76
CA GLN A 208 -12.10 9.26 -6.61
C GLN A 208 -12.71 7.91 -6.23
N PRO A 209 -13.48 7.82 -5.14
CA PRO A 209 -14.19 6.60 -4.79
C PRO A 209 -15.24 6.26 -5.87
N VAL A 210 -15.21 5.02 -6.37
CA VAL A 210 -16.14 4.52 -7.39
C VAL A 210 -16.78 3.23 -6.88
N PRO A 211 -18.11 3.05 -7.01
CA PRO A 211 -18.75 1.77 -6.70
C PRO A 211 -18.16 0.63 -7.53
N LEU A 212 -17.89 -0.52 -6.89
CA LEU A 212 -17.21 -1.62 -7.57
C LEU A 212 -18.02 -2.19 -8.74
N HIS A 213 -19.36 -2.19 -8.63
CA HIS A 213 -20.22 -2.63 -9.73
C HIS A 213 -20.07 -1.76 -10.98
N GLU A 214 -19.89 -0.43 -10.84
CA GLU A 214 -19.66 0.48 -11.97
C GLU A 214 -18.34 0.15 -12.69
N VAL A 215 -17.31 -0.21 -11.92
CA VAL A 215 -16.05 -0.65 -12.51
C VAL A 215 -16.21 -1.97 -13.26
N ILE A 216 -16.94 -2.94 -12.67
CA ILE A 216 -17.22 -4.23 -13.36
C ILE A 216 -18.02 -3.99 -14.63
N GLN A 217 -19.08 -3.16 -14.59
CA GLN A 217 -19.88 -2.80 -15.76
C GLN A 217 -19.05 -2.12 -16.83
N TRP A 218 -18.12 -1.24 -16.44
CA TRP A 218 -17.19 -0.63 -17.39
C TRP A 218 -16.37 -1.69 -18.13
N PHE A 219 -15.79 -2.68 -17.42
CA PHE A 219 -15.08 -3.79 -18.05
C PHE A 219 -16.01 -4.64 -18.93
N GLN A 220 -17.23 -4.90 -18.49
CA GLN A 220 -18.22 -5.64 -19.30
C GLN A 220 -18.50 -4.93 -20.62
N ARG A 221 -18.67 -3.60 -20.62
CA ARG A 221 -18.81 -2.83 -21.87
C ARG A 221 -17.58 -2.93 -22.76
N GLN A 222 -16.35 -2.79 -22.20
CA GLN A 222 -15.13 -2.91 -23.00
C GLN A 222 -14.96 -4.28 -23.64
N LEU A 223 -15.44 -5.34 -22.97
CA LEU A 223 -15.35 -6.73 -23.42
C LEU A 223 -16.59 -7.18 -24.24
N ASN A 224 -17.53 -6.29 -24.54
CA ASN A 224 -18.80 -6.60 -25.20
C ASN A 224 -19.64 -7.68 -24.48
N LEU A 225 -19.60 -7.69 -23.16
CA LEU A 225 -20.39 -8.56 -22.28
C LEU A 225 -21.68 -7.86 -21.84
N SER A 226 -22.69 -8.65 -21.44
CA SER A 226 -23.90 -8.11 -20.81
C SER A 226 -23.56 -7.52 -19.45
N GLU A 227 -24.04 -6.30 -19.18
CA GLU A 227 -23.80 -5.64 -17.91
C GLU A 227 -24.52 -6.36 -16.76
N LEU A 228 -23.88 -6.43 -15.61
CA LEU A 228 -24.47 -6.95 -14.37
C LEU A 228 -25.63 -6.09 -13.90
N VAL A 229 -26.54 -6.70 -13.15
CA VAL A 229 -27.67 -6.02 -12.49
C VAL A 229 -27.36 -5.80 -11.02
N VAL A 230 -27.53 -4.58 -10.52
CA VAL A 230 -27.42 -4.27 -9.07
C VAL A 230 -28.77 -4.57 -8.42
N GLU A 231 -28.79 -5.48 -7.45
CA GLU A 231 -30.00 -5.99 -6.81
C GLU A 231 -30.57 -5.01 -5.76
N SER A 232 -29.72 -4.18 -5.15
CA SER A 232 -30.11 -3.27 -4.07
C SER A 232 -29.33 -1.94 -4.13
N GLN A 233 -30.01 -0.84 -3.79
CA GLN A 233 -29.41 0.48 -3.60
C GLN A 233 -28.73 0.67 -2.23
N LYS A 234 -28.69 -0.38 -1.38
CA LYS A 234 -28.01 -0.34 -0.10
C LYS A 234 -26.52 -0.04 -0.31
N LYS A 235 -26.02 1.00 0.33
CA LYS A 235 -24.61 1.38 0.30
C LYS A 235 -23.81 0.53 1.28
N THR A 236 -22.66 0.06 0.83
CA THR A 236 -21.66 -0.63 1.63
C THR A 236 -20.26 -0.13 1.27
N GLY A 237 -19.24 -0.55 2.02
CA GLY A 237 -17.92 0.01 1.86
C GLY A 237 -17.83 1.45 2.38
N LYS A 238 -16.78 2.15 2.03
CA LYS A 238 -16.49 3.52 2.47
C LYS A 238 -15.92 4.36 1.34
N ARG A 239 -16.09 5.67 1.39
CA ARG A 239 -15.49 6.61 0.45
C ARG A 239 -14.29 7.26 1.11
N ILE A 240 -13.10 6.95 0.63
CA ILE A 240 -11.83 7.33 1.26
C ILE A 240 -11.19 8.49 0.51
N TYR A 241 -10.73 9.47 1.27
CA TYR A 241 -10.08 10.66 0.76
C TYR A 241 -8.75 10.89 1.48
N ALA A 242 -7.68 11.14 0.73
CA ALA A 242 -6.42 11.61 1.24
C ALA A 242 -6.50 13.13 1.40
N THR A 243 -6.44 13.63 2.62
CA THR A 243 -6.41 15.08 2.91
C THR A 243 -5.00 15.56 3.13
N ARG A 244 -4.15 14.79 3.81
CA ARG A 244 -2.76 15.15 4.12
C ARG A 244 -1.79 14.95 2.96
N MET A 245 -2.04 13.97 2.08
CA MET A 245 -1.16 13.71 0.94
C MET A 245 -1.00 14.93 0.01
N PRO A 246 -2.06 15.62 -0.43
CA PRO A 246 -1.95 16.83 -1.26
C PRO A 246 -1.26 18.00 -0.54
N GLU A 247 -1.36 18.10 0.79
CA GLU A 247 -0.72 19.15 1.58
C GLU A 247 0.81 19.07 1.53
N THR A 248 1.38 17.91 1.18
CA THR A 248 2.83 17.77 0.93
C THR A 248 3.29 18.37 -0.40
N GLY A 249 2.38 18.90 -1.22
CA GLY A 249 2.64 19.33 -2.59
C GLY A 249 2.66 18.20 -3.62
N PHE A 250 2.36 16.96 -3.20
CA PHE A 250 2.30 15.82 -4.12
C PHE A 250 1.11 15.92 -5.07
N GLN A 251 1.35 15.63 -6.35
CA GLN A 251 0.33 15.58 -7.40
C GLN A 251 0.24 14.18 -8.00
N LEU A 252 -0.98 13.69 -8.14
CA LEU A 252 -1.26 12.42 -8.82
C LEU A 252 -1.02 12.55 -10.33
N GLU A 253 -0.53 11.50 -10.96
CA GLU A 253 -0.46 11.33 -12.42
C GLU A 253 -1.58 10.42 -12.93
N HIS A 254 -2.15 9.58 -12.06
CA HIS A 254 -3.16 8.58 -12.35
C HIS A 254 -4.44 8.86 -11.56
N GLU A 255 -5.12 9.97 -11.88
CA GLU A 255 -6.37 10.32 -11.19
C GLU A 255 -7.55 9.48 -11.67
N ASP A 256 -7.62 9.18 -12.98
CA ASP A 256 -8.71 8.42 -13.60
C ASP A 256 -8.34 6.95 -13.82
N CYS A 257 -8.86 6.08 -12.96
CA CYS A 257 -8.61 4.65 -13.08
C CYS A 257 -9.20 4.02 -14.36
N PHE A 258 -10.21 4.61 -14.98
CA PHE A 258 -10.79 4.06 -16.21
C PHE A 258 -9.88 4.31 -17.41
N GLY A 259 -9.23 5.47 -17.47
CA GLY A 259 -8.19 5.75 -18.46
C GLY A 259 -7.04 4.76 -18.35
N ASP A 260 -6.53 4.53 -17.13
CA ASP A 260 -5.46 3.56 -16.87
C ASP A 260 -5.87 2.12 -17.23
N TYR A 261 -7.10 1.73 -16.88
CA TYR A 261 -7.62 0.40 -17.25
C TYR A 261 -7.74 0.22 -18.77
N ALA A 262 -8.13 1.28 -19.49
CA ALA A 262 -8.19 1.23 -20.95
C ALA A 262 -6.80 1.00 -21.57
N GLU A 263 -5.75 1.63 -21.05
CA GLU A 263 -4.38 1.39 -21.52
C GLU A 263 -3.89 -0.03 -21.17
N LEU A 264 -4.18 -0.51 -19.97
CA LEU A 264 -3.80 -1.88 -19.55
C LEU A 264 -4.52 -2.98 -20.37
N LEU A 265 -5.78 -2.74 -20.78
CA LEU A 265 -6.50 -3.69 -21.65
C LEU A 265 -5.89 -3.86 -23.04
N LYS A 266 -5.15 -2.86 -23.54
CA LYS A 266 -4.50 -2.94 -24.86
C LYS A 266 -3.28 -3.87 -24.87
N VAL A 267 -2.73 -4.20 -23.70
CA VAL A 267 -1.48 -4.96 -23.56
C VAL A 267 -1.69 -6.35 -22.94
N GLU A 268 -2.91 -6.72 -22.52
CA GLU A 268 -3.33 -8.07 -22.12
C GLU A 268 -4.06 -8.80 -23.25
#